data_61f1ef9a83fc2e0ce9e570ecc049cdc0
#
_entry.id   61f1ef9a83fc2e0ce9e570ecc049cdc0
#
_cell.length_a   1.000
_cell.length_b   1.000
_cell.length_c   1.000
_cell.angle_alpha   90.00
_cell.angle_beta   90.00
_cell.angle_gamma   90.00
#
_symmetry.space_group_name_H-M   'P 1'
#
loop_
_entity.id
_entity.type
_entity.pdbx_description
1 polymer ?
#
loop_
_entity_poly.entity_id
_entity_poly.type
_entity_poly.pdbx_seq_one_letter_code
_entity_poly.pdbx_strand_id
1 'polypeptide(L)'
;MDSVLIVASKEQAVSSLTQLLKAERCTGITSAKSGAEARRLCSERNFETIIINAPLSDEFGDLLTLDLLKNTSSGIMLVVKAELEAVAESKTSQYGAFVISKPLSRQLFSKALRFIEAAQNRMNGVRKENVKLQKKIDDIRIINRAKYILMEYLSMTEPQAHKYLEKQAMDMRLTKIEVAKNLLSTYDT
;
A
#
# COMPACT_ATOMS: atom_id res chain seq x y z
N MET A 1 -12.98 -8.82 0.93
CA MET A 1 -11.55 -9.18 0.80
C MET A 1 -11.37 -10.04 -0.43
N ASP A 2 -10.65 -9.54 -1.44
CA ASP A 2 -10.66 -10.16 -2.76
C ASP A 2 -9.33 -10.85 -3.13
N SER A 3 -8.26 -10.64 -2.34
CA SER A 3 -6.95 -11.25 -2.61
C SER A 3 -6.20 -11.58 -1.32
N VAL A 4 -6.14 -12.86 -0.98
CA VAL A 4 -5.48 -13.37 0.22
C VAL A 4 -4.43 -14.42 -0.15
N LEU A 5 -3.21 -14.29 0.42
CA LEU A 5 -2.16 -15.29 0.33
C LEU A 5 -2.07 -16.08 1.64
N ILE A 6 -2.17 -17.40 1.56
CA ILE A 6 -1.85 -18.31 2.68
C ILE A 6 -0.45 -18.86 2.46
N VAL A 7 0.44 -18.67 3.41
CA VAL A 7 1.78 -19.26 3.40
C VAL A 7 1.84 -20.36 4.47
N ALA A 8 1.88 -21.61 4.05
CA ALA A 8 1.87 -22.74 4.96
C ALA A 8 2.48 -23.99 4.32
N SER A 9 3.40 -24.65 5.03
CA SER A 9 4.09 -25.85 4.53
C SER A 9 3.21 -27.12 4.48
N LYS A 10 2.15 -27.17 5.31
CA LYS A 10 1.27 -28.34 5.41
C LYS A 10 -0.06 -28.07 4.71
N GLU A 11 -0.50 -28.97 3.84
CA GLU A 11 -1.79 -28.87 3.13
C GLU A 11 -3.00 -28.81 4.08
N GLN A 12 -2.92 -29.52 5.20
CA GLN A 12 -3.96 -29.47 6.22
C GLN A 12 -4.13 -28.05 6.80
N ALA A 13 -3.05 -27.32 7.00
CA ALA A 13 -3.09 -25.93 7.47
C ALA A 13 -3.68 -25.01 6.40
N VAL A 14 -3.29 -25.19 5.14
CA VAL A 14 -3.88 -24.47 4.00
C VAL A 14 -5.38 -24.69 3.92
N SER A 15 -5.81 -25.95 4.01
CA SER A 15 -7.23 -26.33 3.98
C SER A 15 -8.03 -25.70 5.12
N SER A 16 -7.51 -25.78 6.35
CA SER A 16 -8.16 -25.19 7.54
C SER A 16 -8.29 -23.66 7.43
N LEU A 17 -7.22 -22.97 7.03
CA LEU A 17 -7.24 -21.51 6.85
C LEU A 17 -8.15 -21.11 5.68
N THR A 18 -8.18 -21.89 4.61
CA THR A 18 -9.10 -21.67 3.48
C THR A 18 -10.56 -21.77 3.92
N GLN A 19 -10.90 -22.74 4.78
CA GLN A 19 -12.28 -22.87 5.31
C GLN A 19 -12.65 -21.66 6.16
N LEU A 20 -11.74 -21.17 7.02
CA LEU A 20 -11.96 -19.96 7.81
C LEU A 20 -12.18 -18.73 6.93
N LEU A 21 -11.34 -18.56 5.89
CA LEU A 21 -11.45 -17.44 4.94
C LEU A 21 -12.75 -17.49 4.11
N LYS A 22 -13.16 -18.67 3.65
CA LYS A 22 -14.43 -18.84 2.94
C LYS A 22 -15.63 -18.49 3.83
N ALA A 23 -15.57 -18.80 5.12
CA ALA A 23 -16.60 -18.40 6.07
C ALA A 23 -16.71 -16.88 6.26
N GLU A 24 -15.64 -16.14 6.00
CA GLU A 24 -15.58 -14.67 5.96
C GLU A 24 -15.81 -14.08 4.56
N ARG A 25 -16.27 -14.89 3.60
CA ARG A 25 -16.58 -14.52 2.20
C ARG A 25 -15.37 -14.04 1.39
N CYS A 26 -14.18 -14.50 1.72
CA CYS A 26 -13.00 -14.25 0.90
C CYS A 26 -13.04 -15.12 -0.36
N THR A 27 -12.83 -14.52 -1.54
CA THR A 27 -12.97 -15.20 -2.84
C THR A 27 -11.63 -15.50 -3.50
N GLY A 28 -10.68 -14.60 -3.47
CA GLY A 28 -9.37 -14.72 -4.12
C GLY A 28 -8.29 -15.31 -3.21
N ILE A 29 -8.35 -16.63 -2.93
CA ILE A 29 -7.38 -17.28 -2.04
C ILE A 29 -6.30 -17.98 -2.88
N THR A 30 -5.05 -17.67 -2.58
CA THR A 30 -3.86 -18.31 -3.14
C THR A 30 -3.05 -18.93 -2.02
N SER A 31 -2.29 -19.95 -2.30
CA SER A 31 -1.39 -20.59 -1.32
C SER A 31 0.05 -20.63 -1.80
N ALA A 32 0.99 -20.53 -0.87
CA ALA A 32 2.41 -20.76 -1.03
C ALA A 32 2.88 -21.78 0.03
N LYS A 33 3.81 -22.67 -0.34
CA LYS A 33 4.30 -23.72 0.54
C LYS A 33 5.55 -23.32 1.32
N SER A 34 6.18 -22.20 0.94
CA SER A 34 7.45 -21.72 1.51
C SER A 34 7.53 -20.19 1.50
N GLY A 35 8.48 -19.64 2.26
CA GLY A 35 8.78 -18.21 2.23
C GLY A 35 9.32 -17.75 0.90
N ALA A 36 10.16 -18.54 0.24
CA ALA A 36 10.68 -18.25 -1.10
C ALA A 36 9.55 -18.13 -2.13
N GLU A 37 8.59 -19.06 -2.13
CA GLU A 37 7.42 -19.00 -3.01
C GLU A 37 6.52 -17.80 -2.70
N ALA A 38 6.33 -17.47 -1.43
CA ALA A 38 5.56 -16.31 -1.02
C ALA A 38 6.17 -14.99 -1.54
N ARG A 39 7.50 -14.82 -1.41
CA ARG A 39 8.22 -13.65 -1.96
C ARG A 39 8.04 -13.54 -3.47
N ARG A 40 8.18 -14.64 -4.19
CA ARG A 40 7.97 -14.67 -5.65
C ARG A 40 6.55 -14.23 -6.01
N LEU A 41 5.52 -14.81 -5.38
CA LEU A 41 4.13 -14.44 -5.64
C LEU A 41 3.84 -12.97 -5.31
N CYS A 42 4.41 -12.43 -4.22
CA CYS A 42 4.26 -11.03 -3.84
C CYS A 42 4.99 -10.06 -4.80
N SER A 43 6.01 -10.52 -5.54
CA SER A 43 6.66 -9.72 -6.58
C SER A 43 5.85 -9.69 -7.90
N GLU A 44 5.07 -10.73 -8.17
CA GLU A 44 4.25 -10.84 -9.37
C GLU A 44 2.89 -10.12 -9.24
N ARG A 45 2.32 -10.09 -8.02
CA ARG A 45 0.99 -9.50 -7.76
C ARG A 45 0.83 -9.03 -6.31
N ASN A 46 -0.10 -8.11 -6.11
CA ASN A 46 -0.45 -7.60 -4.78
C ASN A 46 -1.51 -8.47 -4.12
N PHE A 47 -1.34 -8.66 -2.80
CA PHE A 47 -2.33 -9.29 -1.93
C PHE A 47 -2.83 -8.26 -0.91
N GLU A 48 -4.12 -8.28 -0.60
CA GLU A 48 -4.68 -7.44 0.47
C GLU A 48 -4.23 -7.95 1.84
N THR A 49 -4.25 -9.27 2.02
CA THR A 49 -3.84 -9.90 3.29
C THR A 49 -2.95 -11.10 3.02
N ILE A 50 -1.93 -11.27 3.85
CA ILE A 50 -1.03 -12.42 3.84
C ILE A 50 -1.11 -13.10 5.22
N ILE A 51 -1.40 -14.40 5.22
CA ILE A 51 -1.48 -15.21 6.43
C ILE A 51 -0.34 -16.20 6.42
N ILE A 52 0.60 -16.04 7.34
CA ILE A 52 1.80 -16.88 7.46
C ILE A 52 1.59 -17.86 8.62
N ASN A 53 1.52 -19.14 8.32
CA ASN A 53 1.36 -20.20 9.32
C ASN A 53 2.73 -20.81 9.69
N ALA A 54 3.39 -20.23 10.65
CA ALA A 54 4.71 -20.66 11.13
C ALA A 54 4.69 -22.02 11.89
N PRO A 55 5.79 -22.80 11.84
CA PRO A 55 6.96 -22.59 10.98
C PRO A 55 6.70 -22.98 9.52
N LEU A 56 7.47 -22.39 8.61
CA LEU A 56 7.50 -22.76 7.19
C LEU A 56 8.54 -23.88 6.95
N SER A 57 8.65 -24.37 5.73
CA SER A 57 9.59 -25.42 5.36
C SER A 57 11.04 -24.95 5.25
N ASP A 58 11.23 -23.68 4.89
CA ASP A 58 12.49 -23.03 4.57
C ASP A 58 12.92 -22.00 5.63
N GLU A 59 11.99 -21.47 6.41
CA GLU A 59 12.26 -20.49 7.46
C GLU A 59 11.17 -20.51 8.55
N PHE A 60 11.40 -19.80 9.65
CA PHE A 60 10.40 -19.75 10.73
C PHE A 60 9.17 -18.91 10.34
N GLY A 61 9.34 -17.83 9.59
CA GLY A 61 8.27 -16.95 9.11
C GLY A 61 8.30 -15.53 9.70
N ASP A 62 9.08 -15.27 10.76
CA ASP A 62 9.27 -13.92 11.31
C ASP A 62 10.06 -13.02 10.34
N LEU A 63 11.14 -13.56 9.75
CA LEU A 63 11.91 -12.84 8.72
C LEU A 63 11.09 -12.57 7.46
N LEU A 64 10.31 -13.56 7.00
CA LEU A 64 9.37 -13.36 5.90
C LEU A 64 8.36 -12.26 6.23
N THR A 65 7.81 -12.26 7.44
CA THR A 65 6.86 -11.23 7.90
C THR A 65 7.47 -9.83 7.79
N LEU A 66 8.69 -9.64 8.32
CA LEU A 66 9.39 -8.35 8.27
C LEU A 66 9.72 -7.90 6.85
N ASP A 67 10.13 -8.83 6.00
CA ASP A 67 10.43 -8.57 4.60
C ASP A 67 9.17 -8.13 3.83
N LEU A 68 8.08 -8.86 3.97
CA LEU A 68 6.82 -8.53 3.31
C LEU A 68 6.19 -7.22 3.83
N LEU A 69 6.34 -6.91 5.11
CA LEU A 69 5.90 -5.61 5.68
C LEU A 69 6.65 -4.42 5.07
N LYS A 70 7.93 -4.59 4.73
CA LYS A 70 8.75 -3.55 4.10
C LYS A 70 8.44 -3.38 2.62
N ASN A 71 8.19 -4.49 1.92
CA ASN A 71 8.13 -4.52 0.45
C ASN A 71 6.70 -4.54 -0.10
N THR A 72 5.68 -4.71 0.75
CA THR A 72 4.28 -4.74 0.33
C THR A 72 3.42 -3.79 1.16
N SER A 73 2.21 -3.53 0.69
CA SER A 73 1.18 -2.83 1.46
C SER A 73 0.15 -3.79 2.06
N SER A 74 0.43 -5.08 2.09
CA SER A 74 -0.47 -6.13 2.58
C SER A 74 -0.61 -6.08 4.10
N GLY A 75 -1.79 -6.38 4.61
CA GLY A 75 -1.96 -6.70 6.02
C GLY A 75 -1.39 -8.09 6.30
N ILE A 76 -0.58 -8.24 7.34
CA ILE A 76 0.07 -9.51 7.62
C ILE A 76 -0.42 -10.09 8.94
N MET A 77 -0.87 -11.35 8.88
CA MET A 77 -1.21 -12.17 10.03
C MET A 77 -0.17 -13.28 10.17
N LEU A 78 0.55 -13.31 11.29
CA LEU A 78 1.50 -14.36 11.62
C LEU A 78 0.87 -15.31 12.65
N VAL A 79 0.70 -16.56 12.25
CA VAL A 79 0.11 -17.63 13.07
C VAL A 79 1.20 -18.50 13.63
N VAL A 80 1.38 -18.52 14.96
CA VAL A 80 2.47 -19.22 15.65
C VAL A 80 1.91 -20.19 16.69
N LYS A 81 2.79 -21.03 17.28
CA LYS A 81 2.43 -21.78 18.48
C LYS A 81 2.36 -20.83 19.67
N ALA A 82 1.54 -21.18 20.69
CA ALA A 82 1.33 -20.33 21.88
C ALA A 82 2.65 -19.98 22.60
N GLU A 83 3.58 -20.92 22.68
CA GLU A 83 4.87 -20.70 23.36
C GLU A 83 5.76 -19.67 22.65
N LEU A 84 5.48 -19.39 21.38
CA LEU A 84 6.27 -18.51 20.53
C LEU A 84 5.60 -17.16 20.29
N GLU A 85 4.39 -16.94 20.78
CA GLU A 85 3.58 -15.73 20.55
C GLU A 85 4.33 -14.48 21.02
N ALA A 86 4.77 -14.44 22.27
CA ALA A 86 5.46 -13.28 22.83
C ALA A 86 6.76 -12.94 22.08
N VAL A 87 7.51 -13.96 21.63
CA VAL A 87 8.73 -13.76 20.85
C VAL A 87 8.41 -13.23 19.45
N ALA A 88 7.39 -13.77 18.80
CA ALA A 88 6.96 -13.32 17.49
C ALA A 88 6.41 -11.87 17.55
N GLU A 89 5.60 -11.57 18.57
CA GLU A 89 5.08 -10.21 18.80
C GLU A 89 6.20 -9.19 19.00
N SER A 90 7.16 -9.48 19.88
CA SER A 90 8.27 -8.54 20.14
C SER A 90 9.08 -8.21 18.90
N LYS A 91 9.15 -9.12 17.93
CA LYS A 91 9.89 -8.92 16.68
C LYS A 91 9.10 -8.23 15.58
N THR A 92 7.78 -8.47 15.50
CA THR A 92 7.01 -8.14 14.28
C THR A 92 5.90 -7.12 14.51
N SER A 93 5.34 -7.02 15.72
CA SER A 93 4.16 -6.17 15.97
C SER A 93 4.45 -4.68 15.80
N GLN A 94 5.64 -4.20 16.19
CA GLN A 94 6.04 -2.81 15.98
C GLN A 94 6.08 -2.39 14.51
N TYR A 95 6.18 -3.35 13.59
CA TYR A 95 6.15 -3.12 12.14
C TYR A 95 4.76 -3.31 11.53
N GLY A 96 3.75 -3.64 12.35
CA GLY A 96 2.36 -3.75 11.92
C GLY A 96 1.87 -5.16 11.57
N ALA A 97 2.61 -6.22 11.93
CA ALA A 97 2.10 -7.58 11.85
C ALA A 97 1.10 -7.86 12.99
N PHE A 98 0.06 -8.61 12.68
CA PHE A 98 -0.87 -9.13 13.67
C PHE A 98 -0.48 -10.57 14.00
N VAL A 99 -0.07 -10.83 15.24
CA VAL A 99 0.34 -12.18 15.69
C VAL A 99 -0.83 -12.88 16.36
N ILE A 100 -1.01 -14.15 16.06
CA ILE A 100 -2.05 -15.01 16.62
C ILE A 100 -1.45 -16.36 17.00
N SER A 101 -1.80 -16.85 18.18
CA SER A 101 -1.41 -18.19 18.64
C SER A 101 -2.40 -19.28 18.25
N LYS A 102 -1.87 -20.50 18.08
CA LYS A 102 -2.64 -21.74 17.96
C LYS A 102 -3.06 -22.24 19.36
N PRO A 103 -4.25 -22.83 19.51
CA PRO A 103 -5.21 -23.21 18.49
C PRO A 103 -6.06 -22.00 17.99
N LEU A 104 -6.28 -21.94 16.66
CA LEU A 104 -7.08 -20.89 16.06
C LEU A 104 -8.57 -21.12 16.32
N SER A 105 -9.20 -20.26 17.11
CA SER A 105 -10.65 -20.22 17.17
C SER A 105 -11.21 -19.38 16.02
N ARG A 106 -12.38 -19.78 15.48
CA ARG A 106 -13.05 -19.03 14.41
C ARG A 106 -13.32 -17.58 14.80
N GLN A 107 -13.71 -17.35 16.06
CA GLN A 107 -14.01 -16.00 16.56
C GLN A 107 -12.77 -15.11 16.58
N LEU A 108 -11.63 -15.64 17.09
CA LEU A 108 -10.39 -14.91 17.16
C LEU A 108 -9.86 -14.59 15.75
N PHE A 109 -9.90 -15.56 14.84
CA PHE A 109 -9.50 -15.40 13.44
C PHE A 109 -10.33 -14.31 12.73
N SER A 110 -11.67 -14.35 12.87
CA SER A 110 -12.57 -13.36 12.30
C SER A 110 -12.30 -11.95 12.83
N LYS A 111 -12.10 -11.80 14.16
CA LYS A 111 -11.76 -10.50 14.76
C LYS A 111 -10.43 -9.96 14.24
N ALA A 112 -9.40 -10.80 14.17
CA ALA A 112 -8.10 -10.43 13.67
C ALA A 112 -8.15 -9.99 12.19
N LEU A 113 -8.88 -10.75 11.38
CA LEU A 113 -9.04 -10.43 9.96
C LEU A 113 -9.72 -9.06 9.76
N ARG A 114 -10.80 -8.79 10.49
CA ARG A 114 -11.49 -7.49 10.47
C ARG A 114 -10.60 -6.34 10.97
N PHE A 115 -9.79 -6.59 11.98
CA PHE A 115 -8.85 -5.60 12.48
C PHE A 115 -7.79 -5.24 11.41
N ILE A 116 -7.21 -6.25 10.76
CA ILE A 116 -6.26 -6.08 9.67
C ILE A 116 -6.91 -5.30 8.52
N GLU A 117 -8.12 -5.66 8.12
CA GLU A 117 -8.86 -4.98 7.06
C GLU A 117 -9.14 -3.50 7.40
N ALA A 118 -9.57 -3.22 8.63
CA ALA A 118 -9.80 -1.85 9.09
C ALA A 118 -8.51 -1.02 9.12
N ALA A 119 -7.40 -1.60 9.59
CA ALA A 119 -6.09 -0.97 9.59
C ALA A 119 -5.61 -0.66 8.15
N GLN A 120 -5.78 -1.60 7.23
CA GLN A 120 -5.44 -1.44 5.82
C GLN A 120 -6.27 -0.33 5.16
N ASN A 121 -7.58 -0.30 5.39
CA ASN A 121 -8.46 0.73 4.85
C ASN A 121 -8.05 2.12 5.32
N ARG A 122 -7.67 2.26 6.60
CA ARG A 122 -7.16 3.51 7.15
C ARG A 122 -5.84 3.94 6.50
N MET A 123 -4.88 3.02 6.38
CA MET A 123 -3.58 3.28 5.74
C MET A 123 -3.74 3.65 4.27
N ASN A 124 -4.62 2.95 3.54
CA ASN A 124 -4.91 3.27 2.14
C ASN A 124 -5.56 4.64 1.99
N GLY A 125 -6.40 5.06 2.94
CA GLY A 125 -6.96 6.42 2.99
C GLY A 125 -5.86 7.47 3.10
N VAL A 126 -4.96 7.34 4.07
CA VAL A 126 -3.81 8.24 4.26
C VAL A 126 -2.90 8.27 3.04
N ARG A 127 -2.61 7.11 2.44
CA ARG A 127 -1.77 7.02 1.24
C ARG A 127 -2.40 7.77 0.05
N LYS A 128 -3.71 7.60 -0.17
CA LYS A 128 -4.44 8.32 -1.22
C LYS A 128 -4.40 9.83 -1.02
N GLU A 129 -4.52 10.29 0.23
CA GLU A 129 -4.44 11.70 0.57
C GLU A 129 -3.02 12.25 0.34
N ASN A 130 -1.99 11.53 0.77
CA ASN A 130 -0.60 11.90 0.51
C ASN A 130 -0.28 12.03 -0.99
N VAL A 131 -0.75 11.09 -1.82
CA VAL A 131 -0.59 11.18 -3.28
C VAL A 131 -1.27 12.42 -3.85
N LYS A 132 -2.48 12.76 -3.36
CA LYS A 132 -3.19 13.99 -3.78
C LYS A 132 -2.43 15.25 -3.36
N LEU A 133 -1.88 15.26 -2.14
CA LEU A 133 -1.10 16.40 -1.64
C LEU A 133 0.20 16.56 -2.43
N GLN A 134 0.90 15.48 -2.70
CA GLN A 134 2.13 15.51 -3.52
C GLN A 134 1.83 16.08 -4.92
N LYS A 135 0.76 15.61 -5.55
CA LYS A 135 0.34 16.16 -6.85
C LYS A 135 0.05 17.66 -6.78
N LYS A 136 -0.63 18.16 -5.73
CA LYS A 136 -0.87 19.59 -5.55
C LYS A 136 0.44 20.38 -5.41
N ILE A 137 1.42 19.84 -4.69
CA ILE A 137 2.74 20.47 -4.55
C ILE A 137 3.43 20.57 -5.90
N ASP A 138 3.42 19.50 -6.70
CA ASP A 138 4.03 19.49 -8.02
C ASP A 138 3.31 20.45 -8.99
N ASP A 139 1.98 20.52 -8.92
CA ASP A 139 1.18 21.46 -9.67
C ASP A 139 1.52 22.93 -9.33
N ILE A 140 1.69 23.25 -8.05
CA ILE A 140 2.12 24.58 -7.58
C ILE A 140 3.53 24.92 -8.11
N ARG A 141 4.45 23.97 -8.07
CA ARG A 141 5.82 24.15 -8.60
C ARG A 141 5.81 24.48 -10.10
N ILE A 142 5.01 23.76 -10.89
CA ILE A 142 4.87 23.99 -12.32
C ILE A 142 4.31 25.40 -12.59
N ILE A 143 3.24 25.79 -11.89
CA ILE A 143 2.64 27.13 -12.03
C ILE A 143 3.64 28.22 -11.63
N ASN A 144 4.36 28.06 -10.54
CA ASN A 144 5.36 29.03 -10.10
C ASN A 144 6.50 29.16 -11.12
N ARG A 145 7.02 28.04 -11.64
CA ARG A 145 8.04 28.07 -12.70
C ARG A 145 7.56 28.82 -13.95
N ALA A 146 6.32 28.58 -14.37
CA ALA A 146 5.73 29.31 -15.48
C ALA A 146 5.60 30.83 -15.18
N LYS A 147 5.21 31.21 -13.96
CA LYS A 147 5.21 32.62 -13.54
C LYS A 147 6.61 33.24 -13.61
N TYR A 148 7.65 32.54 -13.15
CA TYR A 148 9.02 33.03 -13.23
C TYR A 148 9.45 33.31 -14.67
N ILE A 149 9.12 32.43 -15.61
CA ILE A 149 9.40 32.66 -17.03
C ILE A 149 8.67 33.93 -17.55
N LEU A 150 7.39 34.11 -17.22
CA LEU A 150 6.65 35.30 -17.62
C LEU A 150 7.24 36.60 -17.01
N MET A 151 7.73 36.52 -15.78
CA MET A 151 8.38 37.65 -15.12
C MET A 151 9.74 37.96 -15.76
N GLU A 152 10.52 36.95 -16.10
CA GLU A 152 11.86 37.09 -16.68
C GLU A 152 11.82 37.54 -18.14
N TYR A 153 11.04 36.88 -18.99
CA TYR A 153 11.04 37.15 -20.44
C TYR A 153 10.07 38.24 -20.85
N LEU A 154 8.97 38.43 -20.12
CA LEU A 154 7.93 39.43 -20.46
C LEU A 154 7.88 40.60 -19.47
N SER A 155 8.84 40.70 -18.55
CA SER A 155 8.94 41.78 -17.54
C SER A 155 7.64 42.00 -16.76
N MET A 156 6.86 40.93 -16.54
CA MET A 156 5.62 40.96 -15.76
C MET A 156 5.92 40.97 -14.26
N THR A 157 5.06 41.64 -13.47
CA THR A 157 5.01 41.43 -12.03
C THR A 157 4.35 40.09 -11.69
N GLU A 158 4.58 39.54 -10.51
CA GLU A 158 3.95 38.28 -10.09
C GLU A 158 2.42 38.28 -10.21
N PRO A 159 1.69 39.34 -9.77
CA PRO A 159 0.25 39.43 -9.98
C PRO A 159 -0.18 39.48 -11.45
N GLN A 160 0.62 40.09 -12.31
CA GLN A 160 0.36 40.10 -13.76
C GLN A 160 0.56 38.72 -14.39
N ALA A 161 1.64 38.03 -14.04
CA ALA A 161 1.91 36.66 -14.49
C ALA A 161 0.81 35.67 -14.02
N HIS A 162 0.34 35.81 -12.79
CA HIS A 162 -0.76 35.02 -12.27
C HIS A 162 -2.06 35.22 -13.07
N LYS A 163 -2.48 36.50 -13.28
CA LYS A 163 -3.65 36.84 -14.09
C LYS A 163 -3.52 36.40 -15.54
N TYR A 164 -2.31 36.45 -16.10
CA TYR A 164 -2.06 35.97 -17.46
C TYR A 164 -2.37 34.50 -17.59
N LEU A 165 -1.84 33.65 -16.67
CA LEU A 165 -2.11 32.21 -16.67
C LEU A 165 -3.60 31.90 -16.47
N GLU A 166 -4.31 32.68 -15.63
CA GLU A 166 -5.74 32.51 -15.43
C GLU A 166 -6.54 32.85 -16.70
N LYS A 167 -6.22 33.96 -17.33
CA LYS A 167 -6.89 34.41 -18.57
C LYS A 167 -6.67 33.38 -19.69
N GLN A 168 -5.43 32.94 -19.91
CA GLN A 168 -5.13 31.94 -20.92
C GLN A 168 -5.86 30.61 -20.65
N ALA A 169 -5.96 30.19 -19.40
CA ALA A 169 -6.70 29.00 -19.01
C ALA A 169 -8.19 29.09 -19.37
N MET A 170 -8.80 30.27 -19.12
CA MET A 170 -10.20 30.55 -19.49
C MET A 170 -10.39 30.61 -21.02
N ASP A 171 -9.51 31.32 -21.71
CA ASP A 171 -9.64 31.55 -23.16
C ASP A 171 -9.45 30.23 -23.94
N MET A 172 -8.54 29.37 -23.51
CA MET A 172 -8.25 28.07 -24.13
C MET A 172 -9.10 26.91 -23.59
N ARG A 173 -9.92 27.14 -22.55
CA ARG A 173 -10.67 26.11 -21.83
C ARG A 173 -9.76 24.98 -21.27
N LEU A 174 -8.59 25.35 -20.81
CA LEU A 174 -7.60 24.48 -20.20
C LEU A 174 -7.48 24.77 -18.70
N THR A 175 -6.86 23.87 -17.96
CA THR A 175 -6.47 24.14 -16.58
C THR A 175 -5.23 25.05 -16.53
N LYS A 176 -5.04 25.80 -15.44
CA LYS A 176 -3.82 26.62 -15.23
C LYS A 176 -2.53 25.81 -15.34
N ILE A 177 -2.57 24.53 -14.95
CA ILE A 177 -1.43 23.61 -15.03
C ILE A 177 -1.10 23.27 -16.49
N GLU A 178 -2.11 23.00 -17.32
CA GLU A 178 -1.91 22.71 -18.74
C GLU A 178 -1.32 23.92 -19.47
N VAL A 179 -1.84 25.11 -19.19
CA VAL A 179 -1.28 26.36 -19.72
C VAL A 179 0.17 26.55 -19.25
N ALA A 180 0.46 26.32 -17.97
CA ALA A 180 1.79 26.44 -17.43
C ALA A 180 2.76 25.43 -18.08
N LYS A 181 2.35 24.19 -18.30
CA LYS A 181 3.14 23.17 -19.00
C LYS A 181 3.42 23.54 -20.45
N ASN A 182 2.42 24.03 -21.18
CA ASN A 182 2.58 24.48 -22.55
C ASN A 182 3.57 25.65 -22.65
N LEU A 183 3.50 26.58 -21.71
CA LEU A 183 4.42 27.70 -21.63
C LEU A 183 5.84 27.22 -21.35
N LEU A 184 6.02 26.35 -20.38
CA LEU A 184 7.32 25.77 -20.05
C LEU A 184 7.93 25.03 -21.24
N SER A 185 7.16 24.23 -21.97
CA SER A 185 7.64 23.51 -23.15
C SER A 185 8.09 24.43 -24.30
N THR A 186 7.65 25.68 -24.30
CA THR A 186 8.05 26.68 -25.31
C THR A 186 9.39 27.34 -24.96
N TYR A 187 9.73 27.42 -23.67
CA TYR A 187 10.91 28.14 -23.17
C TYR A 187 12.01 27.21 -22.60
N ASP A 188 11.75 25.92 -22.42
CA ASP A 188 12.74 24.92 -21.96
C ASP A 188 13.57 24.30 -23.14
N THR A 189 13.90 25.11 -24.15
CA THR A 189 14.75 24.69 -25.29
C THR A 189 16.19 25.04 -25.06
#